data_68307cbd6affc1e627da92e3fbaa22c1
#
_entry.id   68307cbd6affc1e627da92e3fbaa22c1
#
_cell.length_a   1.000
_cell.length_b   1.000
_cell.length_c   1.000
_cell.angle_alpha   90.00
_cell.angle_beta   90.00
_cell.angle_gamma   90.00
#
_symmetry.space_group_name_H-M   'P 1'
#
loop_
_entity.id
_entity.type
_entity.pdbx_description
1 polymer ?
#
loop_
_entity_poly.entity_id
_entity_poly.type
_entity_poly.pdbx_seq_one_letter_code
_entity_poly.pdbx_strand_id
1 'polypeptide(L)'
;LPEAFTALSYPLRVGILLTAYVLLVTVKALLSRALSIRESDFIEETGRRLRERLYQAVSGASWESLTARKDTDTINLFTSQCGQVSYGISEVIHLLASLVSAGVQLAIALLMSVPVTALVCLLGACMLAIFRPLRKKSRDYGDEMIGIGREFYAELQNQLASIKEVRAYGVEREHEARFEKISASFKSARMRYVRLCSVPGVVYSVAASLLIAGVYLVCTLGLRVETDRLVILVYVFARLWPVFSGFQGRIQGINSCVPAYEKLTDALSDLRPEHMPEERAGADFSKWQEASFSHVRFSYRDSEEETLRDVSFSLRRGEILALLGRNGAGKTTAVNL
;
A
#
# COMPACT_ATOMS: atom_id res chain seq x y z
N LEU A 1 9.87 -47.72 9.31
CA LEU A 1 8.48 -48.04 8.90
C LEU A 1 8.03 -49.22 9.77
N PRO A 2 6.80 -49.21 10.33
CA PRO A 2 6.33 -50.30 11.18
C PRO A 2 6.31 -51.61 10.40
N GLU A 3 6.69 -52.74 11.06
CA GLU A 3 6.82 -54.09 10.49
C GLU A 3 5.55 -54.51 9.72
N ALA A 4 4.38 -54.10 10.16
CA ALA A 4 3.10 -54.31 9.49
C ALA A 4 3.04 -53.73 8.07
N PHE A 5 3.76 -52.66 7.77
CA PHE A 5 3.80 -52.04 6.42
C PHE A 5 4.71 -52.81 5.45
N THR A 6 5.75 -53.47 5.97
CA THR A 6 6.66 -54.28 5.17
C THR A 6 6.08 -55.65 4.76
N ALA A 7 5.06 -56.14 5.48
CA ALA A 7 4.33 -57.39 5.21
C ALA A 7 3.31 -57.29 4.08
N LEU A 8 2.91 -56.06 3.64
CA LEU A 8 1.95 -55.87 2.56
C LEU A 8 2.56 -56.07 1.18
N SER A 9 1.76 -56.49 0.20
CA SER A 9 2.18 -56.63 -1.20
C SER A 9 2.63 -55.28 -1.79
N TYR A 10 3.59 -55.28 -2.69
CA TYR A 10 4.17 -54.07 -3.31
C TYR A 10 3.10 -53.09 -3.84
N PRO A 11 2.07 -53.52 -4.66
CA PRO A 11 1.08 -52.61 -5.17
C PRO A 11 0.21 -51.97 -4.07
N LEU A 12 -0.03 -52.68 -2.98
CA LEU A 12 -0.83 -52.14 -1.84
C LEU A 12 -0.05 -51.06 -1.07
N ARG A 13 1.26 -51.25 -0.89
CA ARG A 13 2.14 -50.22 -0.28
C ARG A 13 2.15 -48.94 -1.11
N VAL A 14 2.32 -49.08 -2.42
CA VAL A 14 2.30 -47.92 -3.36
C VAL A 14 0.95 -47.22 -3.32
N GLY A 15 -0.17 -47.99 -3.30
CA GLY A 15 -1.51 -47.44 -3.19
C GLY A 15 -1.74 -46.63 -1.91
N ILE A 16 -1.31 -47.15 -0.76
CA ILE A 16 -1.42 -46.45 0.52
C ILE A 16 -0.58 -45.17 0.53
N LEU A 17 0.66 -45.21 0.05
CA LEU A 17 1.53 -44.03 -0.04
C LEU A 17 0.95 -42.95 -0.94
N LEU A 18 0.41 -43.33 -2.11
CA LEU A 18 -0.22 -42.39 -3.03
C LEU A 18 -1.49 -41.78 -2.42
N THR A 19 -2.31 -42.59 -1.75
CA THR A 19 -3.52 -42.10 -1.08
C THR A 19 -3.17 -41.15 0.04
N ALA A 20 -2.18 -41.50 0.89
CA ALA A 20 -1.68 -40.61 1.96
C ALA A 20 -1.10 -39.30 1.40
N TYR A 21 -0.37 -39.37 0.29
CA TYR A 21 0.16 -38.19 -0.40
C TYR A 21 -0.95 -37.29 -0.91
N VAL A 22 -1.95 -37.86 -1.62
CA VAL A 22 -3.10 -37.08 -2.12
C VAL A 22 -3.89 -36.44 -0.97
N LEU A 23 -4.12 -37.19 0.11
CA LEU A 23 -4.80 -36.67 1.29
C LEU A 23 -4.02 -35.49 1.91
N LEU A 24 -2.71 -35.64 2.08
CA LEU A 24 -1.84 -34.60 2.63
C LEU A 24 -1.84 -33.34 1.77
N VAL A 25 -1.74 -33.51 0.43
CA VAL A 25 -1.79 -32.37 -0.50
C VAL A 25 -3.16 -31.70 -0.48
N THR A 26 -4.25 -32.48 -0.38
CA THR A 26 -5.61 -31.93 -0.28
C THR A 26 -5.82 -31.14 1.01
N VAL A 27 -5.40 -31.69 2.15
CA VAL A 27 -5.46 -30.99 3.45
C VAL A 27 -4.65 -29.71 3.39
N LYS A 28 -3.41 -29.76 2.85
CA LYS A 28 -2.57 -28.58 2.66
C LYS A 28 -3.28 -27.52 1.78
N ALA A 29 -3.90 -27.93 0.68
CA ALA A 29 -4.59 -27.00 -0.22
C ALA A 29 -5.81 -26.33 0.46
N LEU A 30 -6.59 -27.08 1.23
CA LEU A 30 -7.72 -26.56 1.99
C LEU A 30 -7.28 -25.59 3.09
N LEU A 31 -6.22 -25.94 3.83
CA LEU A 31 -5.62 -25.04 4.84
C LEU A 31 -5.08 -23.76 4.18
N SER A 32 -4.38 -23.88 3.08
CA SER A 32 -3.85 -22.73 2.34
C SER A 32 -4.97 -21.81 1.89
N ARG A 33 -6.08 -22.37 1.36
CA ARG A 33 -7.27 -21.60 0.98
C ARG A 33 -7.88 -20.88 2.20
N ALA A 34 -8.06 -21.59 3.32
CA ALA A 34 -8.64 -21.00 4.53
C ALA A 34 -7.79 -19.85 5.08
N LEU A 35 -6.46 -20.02 5.09
CA LEU A 35 -5.51 -18.98 5.51
C LEU A 35 -5.56 -17.78 4.57
N SER A 36 -5.59 -18.01 3.24
CA SER A 36 -5.65 -16.92 2.25
C SER A 36 -6.94 -16.08 2.37
N ILE A 37 -8.08 -16.73 2.66
CA ILE A 37 -9.35 -16.02 2.91
C ILE A 37 -9.24 -15.17 4.18
N ARG A 38 -8.70 -15.72 5.26
CA ARG A 38 -8.54 -15.00 6.54
C ARG A 38 -7.56 -13.82 6.42
N GLU A 39 -6.50 -14.02 5.66
CA GLU A 39 -5.52 -12.97 5.38
C GLU A 39 -6.17 -11.82 4.59
N SER A 40 -6.89 -12.15 3.51
CA SER A 40 -7.59 -11.14 2.71
C SER A 40 -8.64 -10.39 3.52
N ASP A 41 -9.42 -11.10 4.35
CA ASP A 41 -10.41 -10.49 5.24
C ASP A 41 -9.75 -9.51 6.23
N PHE A 42 -8.62 -9.87 6.83
CA PHE A 42 -7.87 -9.01 7.73
C PHE A 42 -7.36 -7.73 7.03
N ILE A 43 -6.83 -7.86 5.80
CA ILE A 43 -6.30 -6.74 5.01
C ILE A 43 -7.44 -5.78 4.63
N GLU A 44 -8.57 -6.32 4.14
CA GLU A 44 -9.72 -5.51 3.75
C GLU A 44 -10.37 -4.83 4.96
N GLU A 45 -10.50 -5.54 6.09
CA GLU A 45 -11.02 -4.97 7.33
C GLU A 45 -10.11 -3.83 7.85
N THR A 46 -8.78 -4.01 7.75
CA THR A 46 -7.84 -2.95 8.12
C THR A 46 -7.97 -1.74 7.19
N GLY A 47 -8.10 -1.98 5.88
CA GLY A 47 -8.35 -0.93 4.91
C GLY A 47 -9.68 -0.20 5.16
N ARG A 48 -10.75 -0.93 5.54
CA ARG A 48 -12.04 -0.36 5.92
C ARG A 48 -11.88 0.58 7.13
N ARG A 49 -11.26 0.10 8.21
CA ARG A 49 -11.03 0.89 9.44
C ARG A 49 -10.19 2.13 9.17
N LEU A 50 -9.21 2.03 8.28
CA LEU A 50 -8.37 3.16 7.91
C LEU A 50 -9.18 4.25 7.18
N ARG A 51 -10.03 3.85 6.24
CA ARG A 51 -10.95 4.76 5.53
C ARG A 51 -11.96 5.39 6.50
N GLU A 52 -12.50 4.62 7.43
CA GLU A 52 -13.43 5.14 8.46
C GLU A 52 -12.77 6.18 9.36
N ARG A 53 -11.56 5.89 9.86
CA ARG A 53 -10.79 6.86 10.65
C ARG A 53 -10.49 8.14 9.87
N LEU A 54 -10.10 8.00 8.61
CA LEU A 54 -9.85 9.15 7.75
C LEU A 54 -11.15 9.95 7.53
N TYR A 55 -12.27 9.27 7.30
CA TYR A 55 -13.57 9.93 7.14
C TYR A 55 -14.01 10.67 8.42
N GLN A 56 -13.84 10.04 9.58
CA GLN A 56 -14.11 10.67 10.87
C GLN A 56 -13.22 11.90 11.10
N ALA A 57 -11.93 11.81 10.74
CA ALA A 57 -11.01 12.93 10.84
C ALA A 57 -11.42 14.09 9.90
N VAL A 58 -11.81 13.78 8.66
CA VAL A 58 -12.30 14.78 7.70
C VAL A 58 -13.62 15.39 8.17
N SER A 59 -14.58 14.57 8.62
CA SER A 59 -15.90 15.05 9.07
C SER A 59 -15.85 15.87 10.35
N GLY A 60 -14.89 15.59 11.23
CA GLY A 60 -14.69 16.32 12.49
C GLY A 60 -13.66 17.44 12.40
N ALA A 61 -13.08 17.68 11.23
CA ALA A 61 -12.04 18.68 11.05
C ALA A 61 -12.62 20.11 11.04
N SER A 62 -11.83 21.08 11.50
CA SER A 62 -12.20 22.48 11.39
C SER A 62 -12.31 22.91 9.93
N TRP A 63 -13.25 23.81 9.64
CA TRP A 63 -13.46 24.35 8.30
C TRP A 63 -12.17 24.92 7.68
N GLU A 64 -11.35 25.55 8.50
CA GLU A 64 -10.06 26.09 8.11
C GLU A 64 -9.09 25.01 7.60
N SER A 65 -8.99 23.86 8.31
CA SER A 65 -8.12 22.75 7.90
C SER A 65 -8.64 22.04 6.65
N LEU A 66 -9.95 22.04 6.41
CA LEU A 66 -10.56 21.50 5.19
C LEU A 66 -10.30 22.39 3.98
N THR A 67 -10.48 23.70 4.11
CA THR A 67 -10.29 24.67 3.01
C THR A 67 -8.84 24.85 2.61
N ALA A 68 -7.90 24.58 3.52
CA ALA A 68 -6.46 24.56 3.22
C ALA A 68 -6.04 23.38 2.31
N ARG A 69 -6.88 22.34 2.19
CA ARG A 69 -6.63 21.16 1.35
C ARG A 69 -7.42 21.21 0.05
N LYS A 70 -6.83 20.65 -0.99
CA LYS A 70 -7.54 20.45 -2.26
C LYS A 70 -8.39 19.17 -2.17
N ASP A 71 -9.60 19.22 -2.69
CA ASP A 71 -10.50 18.06 -2.75
C ASP A 71 -9.84 16.85 -3.43
N THR A 72 -9.05 17.11 -4.49
CA THR A 72 -8.29 16.07 -5.20
C THR A 72 -7.29 15.34 -4.32
N ASP A 73 -6.64 16.03 -3.38
CA ASP A 73 -5.69 15.41 -2.44
C ASP A 73 -6.44 14.50 -1.46
N THR A 74 -7.59 14.94 -1.00
CA THR A 74 -8.46 14.15 -0.12
C THR A 74 -8.99 12.90 -0.83
N ILE A 75 -9.46 13.01 -2.06
CA ILE A 75 -9.91 11.87 -2.87
C ILE A 75 -8.75 10.87 -3.08
N ASN A 76 -7.56 11.36 -3.37
CA ASN A 76 -6.37 10.51 -3.55
C ASN A 76 -5.99 9.77 -2.25
N LEU A 77 -6.15 10.39 -1.07
CA LEU A 77 -5.96 9.72 0.23
C LEU A 77 -6.88 8.51 0.36
N PHE A 78 -8.19 8.67 0.12
CA PHE A 78 -9.17 7.60 0.26
C PHE A 78 -9.00 6.47 -0.75
N THR A 79 -8.67 6.79 -1.99
CA THR A 79 -8.63 5.83 -3.09
C THR A 79 -7.27 5.15 -3.23
N SER A 80 -6.22 5.91 -3.48
CA SER A 80 -4.89 5.39 -3.79
C SER A 80 -4.07 5.08 -2.54
N GLN A 81 -3.99 6.01 -1.59
CA GLN A 81 -3.06 5.87 -0.47
C GLN A 81 -3.53 4.87 0.56
N CYS A 82 -4.82 4.84 0.90
CA CYS A 82 -5.37 3.77 1.75
C CYS A 82 -5.14 2.38 1.13
N GLY A 83 -5.29 2.24 -0.19
CA GLY A 83 -5.00 0.99 -0.90
C GLY A 83 -3.52 0.60 -0.84
N GLN A 84 -2.61 1.56 -1.01
CA GLN A 84 -1.17 1.30 -0.90
C GLN A 84 -0.76 0.92 0.53
N VAL A 85 -1.31 1.55 1.56
CA VAL A 85 -1.06 1.18 2.96
C VAL A 85 -1.56 -0.23 3.24
N SER A 86 -2.77 -0.59 2.78
CA SER A 86 -3.31 -1.95 2.92
C SER A 86 -2.42 -2.99 2.22
N TYR A 87 -1.90 -2.68 1.03
CA TYR A 87 -0.93 -3.51 0.33
C TYR A 87 0.38 -3.64 1.14
N GLY A 88 0.89 -2.55 1.72
CA GLY A 88 2.06 -2.56 2.60
C GLY A 88 1.89 -3.47 3.81
N ILE A 89 0.72 -3.44 4.45
CA ILE A 89 0.37 -4.33 5.57
C ILE A 89 0.39 -5.80 5.12
N SER A 90 -0.17 -6.11 3.95
CA SER A 90 -0.09 -7.44 3.35
C SER A 90 1.36 -7.91 3.18
N GLU A 91 2.23 -7.06 2.65
CA GLU A 91 3.66 -7.39 2.48
C GLU A 91 4.37 -7.64 3.81
N VAL A 92 4.00 -6.92 4.89
CA VAL A 92 4.53 -7.17 6.24
C VAL A 92 4.07 -8.53 6.77
N ILE A 93 2.78 -8.87 6.64
CA ILE A 93 2.24 -10.17 7.05
C ILE A 93 2.95 -11.30 6.32
N HIS A 94 3.09 -11.18 5.01
CA HIS A 94 3.81 -12.16 4.21
C HIS A 94 5.30 -12.25 4.55
N LEU A 95 5.94 -11.14 4.93
CA LEU A 95 7.32 -11.14 5.41
C LEU A 95 7.44 -11.95 6.71
N LEU A 96 6.53 -11.72 7.67
CA LEU A 96 6.50 -12.46 8.93
C LEU A 96 6.25 -13.95 8.70
N ALA A 97 5.28 -14.31 7.87
CA ALA A 97 5.03 -15.71 7.49
C ALA A 97 6.24 -16.35 6.80
N SER A 98 6.93 -15.59 5.95
CA SER A 98 8.16 -16.05 5.28
C SER A 98 9.29 -16.27 6.27
N LEU A 99 9.42 -15.45 7.33
CA LEU A 99 10.42 -15.63 8.39
C LEU A 99 10.20 -16.93 9.15
N VAL A 100 8.96 -17.25 9.51
CA VAL A 100 8.62 -18.52 10.18
C VAL A 100 8.94 -19.70 9.27
N SER A 101 8.53 -19.64 8.00
CA SER A 101 8.83 -20.68 7.01
C SER A 101 10.34 -20.85 6.79
N ALA A 102 11.08 -19.74 6.74
CA ALA A 102 12.53 -19.74 6.65
C ALA A 102 13.20 -20.42 7.85
N GLY A 103 12.71 -20.13 9.06
CA GLY A 103 13.21 -20.76 10.28
C GLY A 103 13.08 -22.29 10.27
N VAL A 104 11.92 -22.79 9.85
CA VAL A 104 11.68 -24.23 9.71
C VAL A 104 12.61 -24.85 8.65
N GLN A 105 12.72 -24.21 7.48
CA GLN A 105 13.58 -24.69 6.40
C GLN A 105 15.06 -24.66 6.79
N LEU A 106 15.48 -23.62 7.52
CA LEU A 106 16.84 -23.50 8.04
C LEU A 106 17.15 -24.58 9.05
N ALA A 107 16.22 -24.89 9.98
CA ALA A 107 16.38 -25.97 10.95
C ALA A 107 16.57 -27.32 10.24
N ILE A 108 15.75 -27.64 9.25
CA ILE A 108 15.88 -28.87 8.44
C ILE A 108 17.23 -28.90 7.71
N ALA A 109 17.63 -27.79 7.08
CA ALA A 109 18.88 -27.71 6.36
C ALA A 109 20.12 -27.90 7.27
N LEU A 110 20.09 -27.33 8.49
CA LEU A 110 21.15 -27.52 9.50
C LEU A 110 21.27 -28.97 9.96
N LEU A 111 20.15 -29.67 10.13
CA LEU A 111 20.16 -31.10 10.46
C LEU A 111 20.76 -31.96 9.32
N MET A 112 20.64 -31.51 8.08
CA MET A 112 21.21 -32.22 6.94
C MET A 112 22.73 -31.94 6.75
N SER A 113 23.13 -30.67 6.77
CA SER A 113 24.53 -30.28 6.61
C SER A 113 24.77 -28.84 7.07
N VAL A 114 25.48 -28.67 8.18
CA VAL A 114 25.84 -27.34 8.73
C VAL A 114 26.72 -26.54 7.75
N PRO A 115 27.81 -27.08 7.15
CA PRO A 115 28.70 -26.29 6.28
C PRO A 115 27.99 -25.81 5.00
N VAL A 116 27.14 -26.65 4.41
CA VAL A 116 26.38 -26.30 3.21
C VAL A 116 25.36 -25.19 3.52
N THR A 117 24.65 -25.36 4.62
CA THR A 117 23.66 -24.36 5.09
C THR A 117 24.30 -23.02 5.37
N ALA A 118 25.46 -23.00 6.06
CA ALA A 118 26.21 -21.77 6.33
C ALA A 118 26.65 -21.07 5.03
N LEU A 119 27.13 -21.82 4.02
CA LEU A 119 27.51 -21.29 2.72
C LEU A 119 26.31 -20.63 2.01
N VAL A 120 25.16 -21.32 1.96
CA VAL A 120 23.94 -20.81 1.30
C VAL A 120 23.44 -19.56 2.01
N CYS A 121 23.44 -19.55 3.35
CA CYS A 121 23.05 -18.39 4.13
C CYS A 121 23.99 -17.19 3.91
N LEU A 122 25.31 -17.42 3.87
CA LEU A 122 26.28 -16.38 3.58
C LEU A 122 26.05 -15.74 2.20
N LEU A 123 25.88 -16.56 1.19
CA LEU A 123 25.61 -16.11 -0.19
C LEU A 123 24.28 -15.37 -0.29
N GLY A 124 23.22 -15.87 0.35
CA GLY A 124 21.92 -15.21 0.42
C GLY A 124 21.98 -13.86 1.13
N ALA A 125 22.69 -13.77 2.26
CA ALA A 125 22.92 -12.51 2.98
C ALA A 125 23.73 -11.51 2.13
N CYS A 126 24.74 -11.98 1.41
CA CYS A 126 25.52 -11.16 0.50
C CYS A 126 24.64 -10.56 -0.61
N MET A 127 23.76 -11.35 -1.20
CA MET A 127 22.79 -10.90 -2.21
C MET A 127 21.82 -9.86 -1.63
N LEU A 128 21.29 -10.09 -0.43
CA LEU A 128 20.45 -9.09 0.26
C LEU A 128 21.19 -7.76 0.50
N ALA A 129 22.49 -7.82 0.79
CA ALA A 129 23.32 -6.63 0.95
C ALA A 129 23.57 -5.90 -0.37
N ILE A 130 23.84 -6.61 -1.45
CA ILE A 130 24.05 -6.04 -2.81
C ILE A 130 22.80 -5.28 -3.28
N PHE A 131 21.61 -5.78 -2.95
CA PHE A 131 20.35 -5.13 -3.35
C PHE A 131 19.84 -4.04 -2.39
N ARG A 132 20.61 -3.67 -1.36
CA ARG A 132 20.23 -2.55 -0.45
C ARG A 132 19.84 -1.26 -1.18
N PRO A 133 20.55 -0.79 -2.23
CA PRO A 133 20.17 0.46 -2.91
C PRO A 133 18.80 0.42 -3.59
N LEU A 134 18.26 -0.77 -3.89
CA LEU A 134 16.91 -0.89 -4.45
C LEU A 134 15.81 -0.47 -3.47
N ARG A 135 16.07 -0.52 -2.17
CA ARG A 135 15.11 -0.06 -1.14
C ARG A 135 14.81 1.43 -1.29
N LYS A 136 15.85 2.25 -1.46
CA LYS A 136 15.69 3.70 -1.69
C LYS A 136 14.90 3.95 -2.97
N LYS A 137 15.28 3.30 -4.08
CA LYS A 137 14.58 3.43 -5.35
C LYS A 137 13.10 2.99 -5.29
N SER A 138 12.77 1.99 -4.47
CA SER A 138 11.37 1.58 -4.25
C SER A 138 10.57 2.63 -3.49
N ARG A 139 11.20 3.33 -2.53
CA ARG A 139 10.58 4.46 -1.82
C ARG A 139 10.37 5.65 -2.77
N ASP A 140 11.41 6.03 -3.52
CA ASP A 140 11.34 7.11 -4.52
C ASP A 140 10.20 6.85 -5.53
N TYR A 141 9.98 5.59 -5.92
CA TYR A 141 8.82 5.21 -6.73
C TYR A 141 7.49 5.43 -6.01
N GLY A 142 7.42 5.12 -4.71
CA GLY A 142 6.21 5.38 -3.91
C GLY A 142 5.85 6.86 -3.93
N ASP A 143 6.83 7.75 -3.72
CA ASP A 143 6.66 9.21 -3.79
C ASP A 143 6.24 9.67 -5.19
N GLU A 144 6.89 9.16 -6.25
CA GLU A 144 6.53 9.44 -7.65
C GLU A 144 5.08 9.06 -7.94
N MET A 145 4.63 7.89 -7.48
CA MET A 145 3.25 7.42 -7.70
C MET A 145 2.21 8.28 -6.98
N ILE A 146 2.54 8.82 -5.81
CA ILE A 146 1.66 9.77 -5.10
C ILE A 146 1.51 11.06 -5.91
N GLY A 147 2.62 11.60 -6.44
CA GLY A 147 2.60 12.79 -7.30
C GLY A 147 1.76 12.61 -8.55
N ILE A 148 2.04 11.54 -9.32
CA ILE A 148 1.31 11.22 -10.55
C ILE A 148 -0.17 10.92 -10.25
N GLY A 149 -0.47 10.24 -9.15
CA GLY A 149 -1.84 9.99 -8.72
C GLY A 149 -2.61 11.29 -8.46
N ARG A 150 -1.98 12.27 -7.81
CA ARG A 150 -2.55 13.60 -7.57
C ARG A 150 -2.87 14.33 -8.88
N GLU A 151 -1.91 14.35 -9.81
CA GLU A 151 -2.09 14.98 -11.13
C GLU A 151 -3.22 14.31 -11.92
N PHE A 152 -3.28 12.97 -11.88
CA PHE A 152 -4.33 12.19 -12.54
C PHE A 152 -5.72 12.55 -12.01
N TYR A 153 -5.90 12.57 -10.69
CA TYR A 153 -7.19 12.91 -10.08
C TYR A 153 -7.57 14.36 -10.33
N ALA A 154 -6.61 15.30 -10.28
CA ALA A 154 -6.85 16.71 -10.56
C ALA A 154 -7.32 16.92 -12.01
N GLU A 155 -6.66 16.30 -12.97
CA GLU A 155 -7.03 16.42 -14.38
C GLU A 155 -8.39 15.77 -14.65
N LEU A 156 -8.65 14.60 -14.08
CA LEU A 156 -9.95 13.93 -14.22
C LEU A 156 -11.09 14.79 -13.66
N GLN A 157 -10.90 15.40 -12.49
CA GLN A 157 -11.89 16.28 -11.88
C GLN A 157 -12.13 17.53 -12.76
N ASN A 158 -11.06 18.16 -13.24
CA ASN A 158 -11.15 19.33 -14.12
C ASN A 158 -11.90 18.99 -15.42
N GLN A 159 -11.60 17.86 -16.04
CA GLN A 159 -12.26 17.42 -17.27
C GLN A 159 -13.75 17.14 -17.06
N LEU A 160 -14.10 16.46 -15.96
CA LEU A 160 -15.50 16.18 -15.65
C LEU A 160 -16.28 17.45 -15.30
N ALA A 161 -15.67 18.39 -14.59
CA ALA A 161 -16.29 19.66 -14.22
C ALA A 161 -16.53 20.54 -15.46
N SER A 162 -15.63 20.53 -16.45
CA SER A 162 -15.68 21.35 -17.67
C SER A 162 -16.28 20.64 -18.89
N ILE A 163 -16.93 19.48 -18.73
CA ILE A 163 -17.40 18.67 -19.87
C ILE A 163 -18.43 19.38 -20.76
N LYS A 164 -19.23 20.28 -20.19
CA LYS A 164 -20.20 21.08 -20.94
C LYS A 164 -19.49 22.10 -21.82
N GLU A 165 -18.51 22.80 -21.26
CA GLU A 165 -17.70 23.80 -21.94
C GLU A 165 -16.87 23.15 -23.04
N VAL A 166 -16.23 22.00 -22.75
CA VAL A 166 -15.48 21.21 -23.73
C VAL A 166 -16.32 20.89 -24.95
N ARG A 167 -17.56 20.42 -24.74
CA ARG A 167 -18.50 20.12 -25.83
C ARG A 167 -19.02 21.38 -26.54
N ALA A 168 -19.25 22.46 -25.79
CA ALA A 168 -19.75 23.69 -26.36
C ALA A 168 -18.71 24.37 -27.29
N TYR A 169 -17.42 24.24 -26.95
CA TYR A 169 -16.31 24.80 -27.74
C TYR A 169 -15.72 23.82 -28.76
N GLY A 170 -16.10 22.55 -28.76
CA GLY A 170 -15.61 21.55 -29.70
C GLY A 170 -14.13 21.18 -29.52
N VAL A 171 -13.61 21.26 -28.27
CA VAL A 171 -12.18 21.04 -27.95
C VAL A 171 -11.93 19.65 -27.32
N GLU A 172 -12.80 18.67 -27.59
CA GLU A 172 -12.71 17.32 -27.03
C GLU A 172 -11.36 16.66 -27.31
N ARG A 173 -10.81 16.82 -28.52
CA ARG A 173 -9.53 16.22 -28.91
C ARG A 173 -8.35 16.72 -28.07
N GLU A 174 -8.35 17.98 -27.67
CA GLU A 174 -7.30 18.53 -26.82
C GLU A 174 -7.37 17.93 -25.40
N HIS A 175 -8.58 17.76 -24.87
CA HIS A 175 -8.80 17.15 -23.58
C HIS A 175 -8.43 15.65 -23.58
N GLU A 176 -8.80 14.92 -24.62
CA GLU A 176 -8.39 13.53 -24.83
C GLU A 176 -6.86 13.40 -24.87
N ALA A 177 -6.17 14.26 -25.61
CA ALA A 177 -4.72 14.26 -25.72
C ALA A 177 -4.02 14.56 -24.37
N ARG A 178 -4.59 15.44 -23.53
CA ARG A 178 -4.09 15.69 -22.17
C ARG A 178 -4.25 14.46 -21.29
N PHE A 179 -5.43 13.85 -21.30
CA PHE A 179 -5.69 12.65 -20.52
C PHE A 179 -4.79 11.48 -20.94
N GLU A 180 -4.57 11.32 -22.25
CA GLU A 180 -3.65 10.32 -22.79
C GLU A 180 -2.22 10.51 -22.27
N LYS A 181 -1.71 11.75 -22.22
CA LYS A 181 -0.37 12.06 -21.68
C LYS A 181 -0.26 11.65 -20.21
N ILE A 182 -1.24 11.98 -19.38
CA ILE A 182 -1.22 11.65 -17.95
C ILE A 182 -1.33 10.14 -17.76
N SER A 183 -2.21 9.48 -18.49
CA SER A 183 -2.35 8.03 -18.47
C SER A 183 -1.06 7.33 -18.93
N ALA A 184 -0.37 7.86 -19.94
CA ALA A 184 0.92 7.36 -20.42
C ALA A 184 2.03 7.55 -19.37
N SER A 185 2.06 8.68 -18.64
CA SER A 185 3.03 8.92 -17.57
C SER A 185 2.80 7.96 -16.38
N PHE A 186 1.55 7.71 -16.02
CA PHE A 186 1.18 6.71 -15.01
C PHE A 186 1.68 5.30 -15.41
N LYS A 187 1.40 4.88 -16.63
CA LYS A 187 1.91 3.61 -17.19
C LYS A 187 3.44 3.55 -17.16
N SER A 188 4.12 4.62 -17.57
CA SER A 188 5.58 4.66 -17.66
C SER A 188 6.24 4.55 -16.27
N ALA A 189 5.73 5.23 -15.27
CA ALA A 189 6.17 5.14 -13.88
C ALA A 189 5.98 3.71 -13.34
N ARG A 190 4.79 3.13 -13.55
CA ARG A 190 4.50 1.76 -13.15
C ARG A 190 5.45 0.76 -13.80
N MET A 191 5.73 0.92 -15.09
CA MET A 191 6.65 0.04 -15.81
C MET A 191 8.11 0.21 -15.37
N ARG A 192 8.55 1.42 -14.99
CA ARG A 192 9.87 1.62 -14.38
C ARG A 192 10.02 0.82 -13.09
N TYR A 193 9.00 0.88 -12.23
CA TYR A 193 9.00 0.10 -10.98
C TYR A 193 9.01 -1.41 -11.23
N VAL A 194 8.16 -1.92 -12.12
CA VAL A 194 8.13 -3.36 -12.47
C VAL A 194 9.50 -3.83 -12.98
N ARG A 195 10.13 -3.05 -13.86
CA ARG A 195 11.50 -3.35 -14.34
C ARG A 195 12.52 -3.36 -13.19
N LEU A 196 12.42 -2.40 -12.26
CA LEU A 196 13.29 -2.35 -11.09
C LEU A 196 13.11 -3.58 -10.19
N CYS A 197 11.88 -3.98 -9.91
CA CYS A 197 11.53 -5.10 -9.04
C CYS A 197 11.82 -6.47 -9.69
N SER A 198 11.87 -6.56 -11.02
CA SER A 198 12.18 -7.82 -11.73
C SER A 198 13.67 -8.18 -11.74
N VAL A 199 14.56 -7.18 -11.63
CA VAL A 199 16.02 -7.40 -11.69
C VAL A 199 16.53 -8.38 -10.62
N PRO A 200 16.17 -8.26 -9.33
CA PRO A 200 16.62 -9.21 -8.32
C PRO A 200 16.22 -10.65 -8.66
N GLY A 201 14.98 -10.87 -9.10
CA GLY A 201 14.49 -12.21 -9.45
C GLY A 201 15.35 -12.89 -10.51
N VAL A 202 15.71 -12.16 -11.57
CA VAL A 202 16.60 -12.66 -12.63
C VAL A 202 18.00 -12.95 -12.07
N VAL A 203 18.57 -12.02 -11.32
CA VAL A 203 19.92 -12.18 -10.74
C VAL A 203 19.96 -13.37 -9.77
N TYR A 204 18.95 -13.51 -8.89
CA TYR A 204 18.86 -14.66 -8.00
C TYR A 204 18.76 -15.98 -8.78
N SER A 205 17.96 -16.03 -9.85
CA SER A 205 17.80 -17.25 -10.66
C SER A 205 19.10 -17.62 -11.39
N VAL A 206 19.78 -16.66 -11.99
CA VAL A 206 21.06 -16.87 -12.68
C VAL A 206 22.16 -17.29 -11.69
N ALA A 207 22.26 -16.59 -10.55
CA ALA A 207 23.22 -16.94 -9.50
C ALA A 207 22.97 -18.34 -8.94
N ALA A 208 21.71 -18.75 -8.74
CA ALA A 208 21.35 -20.09 -8.34
C ALA A 208 21.84 -21.14 -9.33
N SER A 209 21.58 -20.93 -10.61
CA SER A 209 21.97 -21.85 -11.67
C SER A 209 23.49 -21.99 -11.77
N LEU A 210 24.23 -20.87 -11.71
CA LEU A 210 25.68 -20.86 -11.76
C LEU A 210 26.31 -21.55 -10.53
N LEU A 211 25.74 -21.35 -9.35
CA LEU A 211 26.20 -21.98 -8.12
C LEU A 211 25.99 -23.50 -8.16
N ILE A 212 24.80 -23.95 -8.57
CA ILE A 212 24.51 -25.39 -8.71
C ILE A 212 25.45 -26.03 -9.74
N ALA A 213 25.62 -25.41 -10.91
CA ALA A 213 26.51 -25.90 -11.95
C ALA A 213 27.99 -25.91 -11.50
N GLY A 214 28.46 -24.84 -10.85
CA GLY A 214 29.82 -24.71 -10.34
C GLY A 214 30.13 -25.76 -9.27
N VAL A 215 29.21 -25.94 -8.32
CA VAL A 215 29.37 -26.98 -7.27
C VAL A 215 29.36 -28.37 -7.87
N TYR A 216 28.47 -28.66 -8.82
CA TYR A 216 28.46 -29.95 -9.52
C TYR A 216 29.79 -30.20 -10.21
N LEU A 217 30.33 -29.21 -10.93
CA LEU A 217 31.61 -29.32 -11.65
C LEU A 217 32.80 -29.57 -10.69
N VAL A 218 32.89 -28.81 -9.60
CA VAL A 218 33.94 -28.96 -8.58
C VAL A 218 33.87 -30.33 -7.91
N CYS A 219 32.68 -30.81 -7.60
CA CYS A 219 32.49 -32.09 -6.95
C CYS A 219 32.78 -33.28 -7.88
N THR A 220 32.47 -33.18 -9.18
CA THR A 220 32.69 -34.25 -10.14
C THR A 220 34.14 -34.30 -10.64
N LEU A 221 34.76 -33.15 -10.92
CA LEU A 221 36.10 -33.06 -11.48
C LEU A 221 37.23 -32.98 -10.44
N GLY A 222 36.95 -32.36 -9.25
CA GLY A 222 38.00 -32.06 -8.28
C GLY A 222 38.03 -32.95 -7.05
N LEU A 223 36.88 -33.25 -6.44
CA LEU A 223 36.85 -33.83 -5.10
C LEU A 223 36.30 -35.25 -4.98
N ARG A 224 35.81 -35.86 -6.07
CA ARG A 224 35.18 -37.21 -6.10
C ARG A 224 34.20 -37.40 -4.92
N VAL A 225 33.37 -36.40 -4.66
CA VAL A 225 32.42 -36.41 -3.54
C VAL A 225 31.31 -37.45 -3.79
N GLU A 226 30.94 -38.18 -2.77
CA GLU A 226 29.82 -39.15 -2.81
C GLU A 226 28.52 -38.48 -3.29
N THR A 227 27.81 -39.16 -4.19
CA THR A 227 26.58 -38.67 -4.84
C THR A 227 25.53 -38.21 -3.79
N ASP A 228 25.48 -38.85 -2.64
CA ASP A 228 24.54 -38.54 -1.58
C ASP A 228 24.72 -37.12 -1.02
N ARG A 229 25.95 -36.67 -0.88
CA ARG A 229 26.23 -35.28 -0.41
C ARG A 229 25.87 -34.23 -1.44
N LEU A 230 25.97 -34.55 -2.73
CA LEU A 230 25.53 -33.68 -3.82
C LEU A 230 24.03 -33.50 -3.82
N VAL A 231 23.24 -34.54 -3.61
CA VAL A 231 21.78 -34.48 -3.51
C VAL A 231 21.36 -33.59 -2.35
N ILE A 232 22.01 -33.75 -1.18
CA ILE A 232 21.74 -32.90 0.00
C ILE A 232 22.03 -31.44 -0.32
N LEU A 233 23.14 -31.12 -0.96
CA LEU A 233 23.53 -29.77 -1.31
C LEU A 233 22.52 -29.12 -2.27
N VAL A 234 22.12 -29.81 -3.32
CA VAL A 234 21.11 -29.32 -4.28
C VAL A 234 19.78 -29.11 -3.60
N TYR A 235 19.38 -30.04 -2.72
CA TYR A 235 18.13 -29.92 -1.97
C TYR A 235 18.11 -28.68 -1.05
N VAL A 236 19.17 -28.51 -0.23
CA VAL A 236 19.28 -27.36 0.70
C VAL A 236 19.27 -26.05 -0.09
N PHE A 237 20.01 -25.99 -1.18
CA PHE A 237 20.07 -24.80 -2.02
C PHE A 237 18.71 -24.50 -2.66
N ALA A 238 18.06 -25.49 -3.26
CA ALA A 238 16.74 -25.33 -3.88
C ALA A 238 15.65 -24.86 -2.89
N ARG A 239 15.81 -25.21 -1.62
CA ARG A 239 14.86 -24.83 -0.56
C ARG A 239 15.13 -23.44 0.03
N LEU A 240 16.37 -23.12 0.34
CA LEU A 240 16.71 -21.86 1.02
C LEU A 240 16.86 -20.67 0.06
N TRP A 241 17.31 -20.91 -1.16
CA TRP A 241 17.57 -19.82 -2.10
C TRP A 241 16.32 -18.99 -2.46
N PRO A 242 15.14 -19.56 -2.75
CA PRO A 242 13.92 -18.80 -3.01
C PRO A 242 13.47 -17.93 -1.82
N VAL A 243 13.82 -18.31 -0.59
CA VAL A 243 13.51 -17.54 0.62
C VAL A 243 14.18 -16.17 0.59
N PHE A 244 15.46 -16.10 0.22
CA PHE A 244 16.19 -14.84 0.10
C PHE A 244 15.62 -13.94 -1.00
N SER A 245 15.28 -14.51 -2.16
CA SER A 245 14.62 -13.78 -3.24
C SER A 245 13.24 -13.25 -2.80
N GLY A 246 12.46 -14.05 -2.08
CA GLY A 246 11.18 -13.67 -1.52
C GLY A 246 11.31 -12.50 -0.53
N PHE A 247 12.26 -12.55 0.39
CA PHE A 247 12.53 -11.45 1.32
C PHE A 247 12.85 -10.15 0.61
N GLN A 248 13.69 -10.20 -0.44
CA GLN A 248 14.03 -9.02 -1.21
C GLN A 248 12.78 -8.36 -1.82
N GLY A 249 11.89 -9.15 -2.43
CA GLY A 249 10.64 -8.65 -3.02
C GLY A 249 9.72 -8.00 -1.98
N ARG A 250 9.53 -8.67 -0.82
CA ARG A 250 8.71 -8.16 0.29
C ARG A 250 9.23 -6.82 0.83
N ILE A 251 10.56 -6.75 1.08
CA ILE A 251 11.19 -5.52 1.55
C ILE A 251 11.01 -4.38 0.54
N GLN A 252 11.10 -4.65 -0.76
CA GLN A 252 10.83 -3.64 -1.79
C GLN A 252 9.36 -3.21 -1.80
N GLY A 253 8.43 -4.15 -1.68
CA GLY A 253 6.99 -3.87 -1.56
C GLY A 253 6.69 -2.94 -0.38
N ILE A 254 7.20 -3.28 0.81
CA ILE A 254 7.04 -2.44 2.02
C ILE A 254 7.60 -1.04 1.78
N ASN A 255 8.84 -0.91 1.27
CA ASN A 255 9.45 0.40 1.05
C ASN A 255 8.69 1.26 0.02
N SER A 256 8.01 0.66 -0.94
CA SER A 256 7.18 1.40 -1.90
C SER A 256 5.90 1.98 -1.28
N CYS A 257 5.47 1.46 -0.12
CA CYS A 257 4.25 1.89 0.57
C CYS A 257 4.52 2.89 1.70
N VAL A 258 5.79 3.02 2.15
CA VAL A 258 6.17 3.96 3.22
C VAL A 258 5.71 5.40 2.94
N PRO A 259 5.91 5.97 1.73
CA PRO A 259 5.46 7.33 1.46
C PRO A 259 3.94 7.51 1.57
N ALA A 260 3.16 6.49 1.18
CA ALA A 260 1.70 6.53 1.32
C ALA A 260 1.28 6.55 2.80
N TYR A 261 1.96 5.78 3.65
CA TYR A 261 1.73 5.76 5.08
C TYR A 261 2.10 7.11 5.73
N GLU A 262 3.26 7.68 5.38
CA GLU A 262 3.70 9.01 5.86
C GLU A 262 2.67 10.09 5.49
N LYS A 263 2.26 10.14 4.22
CA LYS A 263 1.24 11.10 3.76
C LYS A 263 -0.11 10.96 4.45
N LEU A 264 -0.51 9.71 4.75
CA LEU A 264 -1.75 9.46 5.45
C LEU A 264 -1.69 9.90 6.91
N THR A 265 -0.55 9.63 7.60
CA THR A 265 -0.33 10.08 8.98
C THR A 265 -0.22 11.59 9.10
N ASP A 266 0.49 12.24 8.18
CA ASP A 266 0.55 13.70 8.10
C ASP A 266 -0.85 14.27 7.91
N ALA A 267 -1.63 13.69 6.97
CA ALA A 267 -3.00 14.11 6.73
C ALA A 267 -3.90 14.01 7.96
N LEU A 268 -3.78 12.90 8.72
CA LEU A 268 -4.53 12.72 9.96
C LEU A 268 -4.10 13.67 11.08
N SER A 269 -2.80 14.05 11.12
CA SER A 269 -2.30 15.01 12.10
C SER A 269 -2.68 16.45 11.79
N ASP A 270 -2.78 16.81 10.51
CA ASP A 270 -3.16 18.15 10.06
C ASP A 270 -4.67 18.42 10.19
N LEU A 271 -5.50 17.36 10.08
CA LEU A 271 -6.94 17.44 10.27
C LEU A 271 -7.23 17.60 11.76
N ARG A 272 -7.18 18.84 12.23
CA ARG A 272 -7.46 19.16 13.63
C ARG A 272 -8.95 19.05 13.90
N PRO A 273 -9.36 18.33 14.96
CA PRO A 273 -10.75 18.28 15.33
C PRO A 273 -11.22 19.69 15.72
N GLU A 274 -12.35 20.09 15.21
CA GLU A 274 -13.04 21.27 15.72
C GLU A 274 -13.62 20.92 17.09
N HIS A 275 -13.25 21.70 18.11
CA HIS A 275 -13.86 21.60 19.42
C HIS A 275 -15.30 22.16 19.30
N MET A 276 -16.22 21.32 18.84
CA MET A 276 -17.63 21.69 18.96
C MET A 276 -18.01 21.64 20.44
N PRO A 277 -18.45 22.75 21.04
CA PRO A 277 -19.00 22.73 22.38
C PRO A 277 -20.14 21.71 22.43
N GLU A 278 -20.16 20.83 23.45
CA GLU A 278 -21.20 19.81 23.63
C GLU A 278 -22.61 20.36 23.63
N GLU A 279 -22.77 21.65 23.98
CA GLU A 279 -24.06 22.38 23.96
C GLU A 279 -24.71 22.51 22.57
N ARG A 280 -23.95 22.33 21.46
CA ARG A 280 -24.55 22.38 20.11
C ARG A 280 -25.31 21.11 19.73
N ALA A 281 -25.09 20.00 20.39
CA ALA A 281 -25.73 18.71 20.08
C ALA A 281 -27.25 18.65 20.35
N GLY A 282 -27.86 19.71 20.87
CA GLY A 282 -29.29 19.77 21.19
C GLY A 282 -29.98 21.08 20.81
N ALA A 283 -29.31 21.95 20.05
CA ALA A 283 -29.96 23.22 19.65
C ALA A 283 -31.12 22.95 18.68
N ASP A 284 -32.34 23.19 19.11
CA ASP A 284 -33.54 23.09 18.28
C ASP A 284 -33.66 24.32 17.37
N PHE A 285 -33.03 24.24 16.20
CA PHE A 285 -33.09 25.29 15.18
C PHE A 285 -34.48 25.52 14.61
N SER A 286 -35.48 24.69 14.94
CA SER A 286 -36.86 24.92 14.50
C SER A 286 -37.51 26.14 15.16
N LYS A 287 -36.97 26.58 16.29
CA LYS A 287 -37.52 27.68 17.12
C LYS A 287 -36.70 28.97 17.07
N TRP A 288 -35.64 29.04 16.23
CA TRP A 288 -34.89 30.29 16.15
C TRP A 288 -35.78 31.44 15.65
N GLN A 289 -35.58 32.62 16.18
CA GLN A 289 -36.31 33.83 15.82
C GLN A 289 -35.44 34.86 15.11
N GLU A 290 -34.19 34.96 15.53
CA GLU A 290 -33.23 35.90 15.00
C GLU A 290 -31.81 35.29 14.99
N ALA A 291 -31.07 35.55 13.92
CA ALA A 291 -29.63 35.30 13.82
C ALA A 291 -28.93 36.66 13.70
N SER A 292 -27.92 36.91 14.52
CA SER A 292 -27.23 38.19 14.50
C SER A 292 -25.71 38.03 14.51
N PHE A 293 -25.07 38.88 13.73
CA PHE A 293 -23.64 39.15 13.82
C PHE A 293 -23.46 40.44 14.60
N SER A 294 -22.59 40.44 15.58
CA SER A 294 -22.31 41.62 16.40
C SER A 294 -20.80 41.83 16.46
N HIS A 295 -20.33 42.91 15.83
CA HIS A 295 -18.92 43.31 15.83
C HIS A 295 -17.96 42.19 15.43
N VAL A 296 -18.34 41.36 14.42
CA VAL A 296 -17.56 40.18 13.99
C VAL A 296 -16.32 40.64 13.22
N ARG A 297 -15.18 40.20 13.70
CA ARG A 297 -13.86 40.32 13.03
C ARG A 297 -13.33 38.92 12.73
N PHE A 298 -12.82 38.71 11.53
CA PHE A 298 -12.29 37.42 11.14
C PHE A 298 -11.13 37.61 10.16
N SER A 299 -10.05 36.86 10.38
CA SER A 299 -8.93 36.69 9.46
C SER A 299 -8.61 35.21 9.27
N TYR A 300 -8.29 34.82 8.04
CA TYR A 300 -7.73 33.50 7.78
C TYR A 300 -6.29 33.45 8.31
N ARG A 301 -5.85 32.27 8.73
CA ARG A 301 -4.58 32.06 9.44
C ARG A 301 -3.34 32.51 8.66
N ASP A 302 -3.38 32.42 7.32
CA ASP A 302 -2.28 32.80 6.42
C ASP A 302 -2.44 34.23 5.86
N SER A 303 -3.42 35.00 6.33
CA SER A 303 -3.68 36.37 5.90
C SER A 303 -3.30 37.35 7.01
N GLU A 304 -2.39 38.27 6.70
CA GLU A 304 -2.08 39.40 7.58
C GLU A 304 -3.24 40.42 7.64
N GLU A 305 -4.19 40.37 6.71
CA GLU A 305 -5.33 41.27 6.65
C GLU A 305 -6.60 40.62 7.18
N GLU A 306 -7.36 41.40 7.98
CA GLU A 306 -8.70 40.99 8.42
C GLU A 306 -9.64 40.92 7.22
N THR A 307 -10.22 39.75 6.97
CA THR A 307 -11.20 39.51 5.89
C THR A 307 -12.56 40.11 6.25
N LEU A 308 -12.96 40.06 7.51
CA LEU A 308 -14.12 40.75 8.04
C LEU A 308 -13.68 41.73 9.12
N ARG A 309 -14.10 43.00 8.99
CA ARG A 309 -13.74 44.09 9.91
C ARG A 309 -14.99 44.69 10.49
N ASP A 310 -15.30 44.32 11.74
CA ASP A 310 -16.39 44.89 12.51
C ASP A 310 -17.78 44.78 11.83
N VAL A 311 -18.11 43.57 11.36
CA VAL A 311 -19.34 43.29 10.64
C VAL A 311 -20.48 43.05 11.62
N SER A 312 -21.55 43.82 11.49
CA SER A 312 -22.77 43.69 12.31
C SER A 312 -24.01 43.71 11.44
N PHE A 313 -24.85 42.71 11.56
CA PHE A 313 -26.20 42.65 10.97
C PHE A 313 -27.06 41.65 11.71
N SER A 314 -28.37 41.74 11.55
CA SER A 314 -29.31 40.75 12.05
C SER A 314 -30.26 40.27 10.95
N LEU A 315 -30.75 39.06 11.10
CA LEU A 315 -31.69 38.42 10.19
C LEU A 315 -32.79 37.76 11.03
N ARG A 316 -34.04 38.16 10.83
CA ARG A 316 -35.21 37.54 11.49
C ARG A 316 -35.74 36.39 10.67
N ARG A 317 -36.42 35.48 11.36
CA ARG A 317 -37.08 34.35 10.70
C ARG A 317 -38.07 34.80 9.65
N GLY A 318 -37.91 34.34 8.42
CA GLY A 318 -38.73 34.74 7.27
C GLY A 318 -38.24 35.96 6.49
N GLU A 319 -37.18 36.62 6.97
CA GLU A 319 -36.50 37.68 6.20
C GLU A 319 -35.51 37.14 5.20
N ILE A 320 -35.29 37.90 4.15
CA ILE A 320 -34.23 37.66 3.13
C ILE A 320 -33.20 38.76 3.23
N LEU A 321 -31.96 38.42 3.58
CA LEU A 321 -30.84 39.36 3.60
C LEU A 321 -29.97 39.14 2.35
N ALA A 322 -29.74 40.18 1.57
CA ALA A 322 -28.84 40.13 0.43
C ALA A 322 -27.47 40.73 0.78
N LEU A 323 -26.41 39.92 0.67
CA LEU A 323 -25.04 40.40 0.83
C LEU A 323 -24.47 40.84 -0.53
N LEU A 324 -24.31 42.15 -0.71
CA LEU A 324 -23.80 42.77 -1.93
C LEU A 324 -22.39 43.33 -1.71
N GLY A 325 -21.55 43.25 -2.72
CA GLY A 325 -20.20 43.80 -2.67
C GLY A 325 -19.31 43.25 -3.75
N ARG A 326 -18.12 43.84 -3.89
CA ARG A 326 -17.08 43.44 -4.89
C ARG A 326 -16.60 42.01 -4.62
N ASN A 327 -15.97 41.39 -5.63
CA ASN A 327 -15.27 40.11 -5.42
C ASN A 327 -14.13 40.31 -4.40
N GLY A 328 -14.00 39.39 -3.46
CA GLY A 328 -13.04 39.50 -2.36
C GLY A 328 -13.51 40.30 -1.13
N ALA A 329 -14.73 40.86 -1.11
CA ALA A 329 -15.26 41.64 0.01
C ALA A 329 -15.68 40.82 1.24
N GLY A 330 -15.33 39.54 1.33
CA GLY A 330 -15.66 38.71 2.51
C GLY A 330 -17.09 38.16 2.57
N LYS A 331 -17.91 38.29 1.50
CA LYS A 331 -19.30 37.81 1.50
C LYS A 331 -19.43 36.32 1.82
N THR A 332 -18.65 35.50 1.11
CA THR A 332 -18.64 34.03 1.34
C THR A 332 -18.12 33.69 2.74
N THR A 333 -17.12 34.43 3.23
CA THR A 333 -16.60 34.27 4.58
C THR A 333 -17.69 34.57 5.64
N ALA A 334 -18.49 35.63 5.43
CA ALA A 334 -19.58 35.96 6.36
C ALA A 334 -20.72 34.91 6.36
N VAL A 335 -20.91 34.21 5.25
CA VAL A 335 -21.92 33.11 5.18
C VAL A 335 -21.40 31.82 5.80
N ASN A 336 -20.09 31.59 5.77
CA ASN A 336 -19.45 30.36 6.25
C ASN A 336 -19.17 30.40 7.78
N LEU A 337 -19.23 31.56 8.41
CA LEU A 337 -19.11 31.73 9.85
C LEU A 337 -20.44 31.50 10.56
#